data_f87d4c90bbc5171874fcb20dfb2407d5
#
_entry.id   f87d4c90bbc5171874fcb20dfb2407d5
#
_cell.length_a   1.000
_cell.length_b   1.000
_cell.length_c   1.000
_cell.angle_alpha   90.00
_cell.angle_beta   90.00
_cell.angle_gamma   90.00
#
_symmetry.space_group_name_H-M   'P 1'
#
loop_
_entity.id
_entity.type
_entity.pdbx_description
1 polymer ?
#
loop_
_entity_poly.entity_id
_entity_poly.type
_entity_poly.pdbx_seq_one_letter_code
_entity_poly.pdbx_strand_id
1 'polypeptide(L)'
;EGWHDLFSLPNGSRDRLPRDALLIEYRTGASTLLRVDDESSGLADLPLAFGYQLTVSEQGAVATWLTIKVPAGKAADLTGSGAVDVALSLAGERHLSERWQLFGQANVAWLGDGDVLADQQQDFAGSLLAGATWNAWQRLELTAQLEANTAVLDTGTDLDGDAVVLSLGGRYRTDSGWACDFGFSEDLQIDASPDIVFVFGVRRAF
;
A
#
# COMPACT_ATOMS: atom_id res chain seq x y z
N GLU A 1 15.54 6.50 18.17
CA GLU A 1 17.01 6.48 18.38
C GLU A 1 17.45 5.22 19.16
N GLY A 2 16.95 4.89 20.36
CA GLY A 2 17.37 3.73 21.14
C GLY A 2 17.27 2.37 20.42
N TRP A 3 16.40 2.25 19.45
CA TRP A 3 16.21 1.05 18.63
C TRP A 3 17.32 0.92 17.57
N HIS A 4 17.70 2.05 16.93
CA HIS A 4 18.84 2.09 16.01
C HIS A 4 20.16 1.80 16.71
N ASP A 5 20.35 2.36 17.91
CA ASP A 5 21.56 2.13 18.72
C ASP A 5 21.68 0.66 19.15
N LEU A 6 20.53 0.02 19.50
CA LEU A 6 20.48 -1.38 19.91
C LEU A 6 20.92 -2.34 18.80
N PHE A 7 20.60 -2.04 17.55
CA PHE A 7 20.92 -2.87 16.39
C PHE A 7 22.06 -2.35 15.53
N SER A 8 22.76 -1.29 15.97
CA SER A 8 23.83 -0.63 15.22
C SER A 8 23.40 -0.18 13.81
N LEU A 9 22.15 0.25 13.68
CA LEU A 9 21.61 0.73 12.42
C LEU A 9 22.07 2.18 12.15
N PRO A 10 22.35 2.55 10.89
CA PRO A 10 22.76 3.90 10.57
C PRO A 10 21.60 4.89 10.81
N ASN A 11 21.87 6.01 11.44
CA ASN A 11 20.91 7.09 11.66
C ASN A 11 20.70 7.99 10.41
N GLY A 12 21.53 7.83 9.38
CA GLY A 12 21.51 8.66 8.20
C GLY A 12 21.76 10.13 8.52
N SER A 13 20.94 11.02 7.97
CA SER A 13 21.02 12.47 8.25
C SER A 13 20.18 12.93 9.45
N ARG A 14 19.52 11.99 10.18
CA ARG A 14 18.64 12.31 11.32
C ARG A 14 19.35 13.08 12.44
N ASP A 15 20.63 12.83 12.65
CA ASP A 15 21.44 13.53 13.66
C ASP A 15 21.64 15.01 13.36
N ARG A 16 21.34 15.43 12.13
CA ARG A 16 21.46 16.83 11.67
C ARG A 16 20.16 17.60 11.74
N LEU A 17 19.03 16.92 11.96
CA LEU A 17 17.71 17.52 12.02
C LEU A 17 17.35 17.86 13.48
N PRO A 18 16.59 18.94 13.72
CA PRO A 18 16.04 19.24 15.03
C PRO A 18 15.22 18.05 15.54
N ARG A 19 15.33 17.75 16.84
CA ARG A 19 14.45 16.75 17.47
C ARG A 19 13.04 17.31 17.59
N ASP A 20 12.06 16.42 17.44
CA ASP A 20 10.63 16.76 17.58
C ASP A 20 10.16 17.86 16.60
N ALA A 21 10.77 17.92 15.40
CA ALA A 21 10.37 18.80 14.32
C ALA A 21 9.77 17.98 13.17
N LEU A 22 8.63 18.44 12.64
CA LEU A 22 8.05 17.98 11.40
C LEU A 22 8.36 19.01 10.32
N LEU A 23 8.93 18.57 9.19
CA LEU A 23 9.05 19.37 8.01
C LEU A 23 8.86 18.49 6.78
N ILE A 24 7.79 18.74 6.04
CA ILE A 24 7.53 18.17 4.71
C ILE A 24 7.57 19.35 3.75
N GLU A 25 8.52 19.36 2.85
CA GLU A 25 8.69 20.48 1.90
C GLU A 25 9.01 19.94 0.52
N TYR A 26 8.24 20.40 -0.48
CA TYR A 26 8.52 20.17 -1.88
C TYR A 26 8.81 21.50 -2.59
N ARG A 27 9.93 21.56 -3.30
CA ARG A 27 10.39 22.75 -4.00
C ARG A 27 10.72 22.45 -5.46
N THR A 28 10.37 23.38 -6.33
CA THR A 28 10.83 23.40 -7.72
C THR A 28 11.60 24.70 -7.97
N GLY A 29 12.91 24.58 -8.16
CA GLY A 29 13.78 25.75 -8.26
C GLY A 29 13.76 26.61 -6.99
N ALA A 30 13.33 27.86 -7.12
CA ALA A 30 13.22 28.80 -5.98
C ALA A 30 11.82 28.82 -5.35
N SER A 31 10.85 28.10 -5.91
CA SER A 31 9.45 28.10 -5.46
C SER A 31 9.18 26.91 -4.54
N THR A 32 8.60 27.18 -3.37
CA THR A 32 8.05 26.16 -2.48
C THR A 32 6.59 25.89 -2.88
N LEU A 33 6.31 24.67 -3.32
CA LEU A 33 4.98 24.26 -3.77
C LEU A 33 4.16 23.58 -2.66
N LEU A 34 4.84 22.92 -1.73
CA LEU A 34 4.23 22.30 -0.55
C LEU A 34 5.14 22.53 0.65
N ARG A 35 4.55 22.91 1.78
CA ARG A 35 5.25 23.00 3.06
C ARG A 35 4.31 22.71 4.22
N VAL A 36 4.67 21.73 5.03
CA VAL A 36 4.01 21.41 6.30
C VAL A 36 5.10 21.35 7.36
N ASP A 37 5.03 22.24 8.34
CA ASP A 37 6.01 22.38 9.42
C ASP A 37 5.39 22.38 10.82
N ASP A 38 4.06 22.19 10.91
CA ASP A 38 3.33 22.03 12.15
C ASP A 38 2.61 20.67 12.21
N GLU A 39 2.41 20.17 13.41
CA GLU A 39 1.59 18.99 13.64
C GLU A 39 0.12 19.33 13.36
N SER A 40 -0.54 18.50 12.56
CA SER A 40 -1.97 18.63 12.28
C SER A 40 -2.71 17.33 12.59
N SER A 41 -3.97 17.44 12.93
CA SER A 41 -4.87 16.31 13.14
C SER A 41 -6.24 16.62 12.56
N GLY A 42 -6.92 15.60 12.04
CA GLY A 42 -8.23 15.79 11.44
C GLY A 42 -8.79 14.49 10.87
N LEU A 43 -9.97 14.60 10.26
CA LEU A 43 -10.52 13.52 9.45
C LEU A 43 -9.71 13.42 8.16
N ALA A 44 -9.44 12.18 7.76
CA ALA A 44 -8.95 11.90 6.41
C ALA A 44 -10.12 11.85 5.42
N ASP A 45 -9.82 11.80 4.13
CA ASP A 45 -10.80 11.54 3.09
C ASP A 45 -11.49 10.19 3.35
N LEU A 46 -12.79 10.11 3.04
CA LEU A 46 -13.63 8.96 3.35
C LEU A 46 -13.88 8.13 2.08
N PRO A 47 -13.32 6.91 1.97
CA PRO A 47 -13.67 6.00 0.90
C PRO A 47 -14.99 5.28 1.19
N LEU A 48 -15.92 5.33 0.21
CA LEU A 48 -17.16 4.56 0.20
C LEU A 48 -17.03 3.51 -0.89
N ALA A 49 -17.06 2.23 -0.51
CA ALA A 49 -16.90 1.13 -1.43
C ALA A 49 -18.18 0.29 -1.55
N PHE A 50 -18.58 -0.02 -2.78
CA PHE A 50 -19.71 -0.87 -3.13
C PHE A 50 -19.19 -2.09 -3.88
N GLY A 51 -19.30 -3.26 -3.27
CA GLY A 51 -18.85 -4.53 -3.83
C GLY A 51 -19.97 -5.34 -4.43
N TYR A 52 -19.68 -6.02 -5.53
CA TYR A 52 -20.58 -6.97 -6.15
C TYR A 52 -19.86 -8.26 -6.53
N GLN A 53 -20.41 -9.38 -6.10
CA GLN A 53 -19.92 -10.72 -6.44
C GLN A 53 -20.36 -11.09 -7.85
N LEU A 54 -19.41 -11.17 -8.80
CA LEU A 54 -19.70 -11.51 -10.19
C LEU A 54 -19.92 -13.01 -10.37
N THR A 55 -19.02 -13.81 -9.80
CA THR A 55 -19.11 -15.28 -9.83
C THR A 55 -18.62 -15.88 -8.53
N VAL A 56 -19.19 -17.02 -8.17
CA VAL A 56 -18.70 -17.85 -7.08
C VAL A 56 -18.91 -19.32 -7.44
N SER A 57 -17.90 -20.13 -7.22
CA SER A 57 -17.93 -21.59 -7.41
C SER A 57 -17.00 -22.27 -6.40
N GLU A 58 -17.02 -23.58 -6.35
CA GLU A 58 -16.05 -24.34 -5.54
C GLU A 58 -14.59 -24.14 -6.01
N GLN A 59 -14.41 -23.74 -7.26
CA GLN A 59 -13.09 -23.55 -7.86
C GLN A 59 -12.56 -22.13 -7.73
N GLY A 60 -13.38 -21.15 -7.35
CA GLY A 60 -12.94 -19.76 -7.22
C GLY A 60 -14.07 -18.75 -7.27
N ALA A 61 -13.71 -17.50 -7.11
CA ALA A 61 -14.62 -16.38 -7.05
C ALA A 61 -14.05 -15.18 -7.80
N VAL A 62 -14.94 -14.32 -8.33
CA VAL A 62 -14.60 -13.02 -8.92
C VAL A 62 -15.58 -11.99 -8.37
N ALA A 63 -15.05 -10.85 -7.96
CA ALA A 63 -15.85 -9.73 -7.46
C ALA A 63 -15.31 -8.40 -8.01
N THR A 64 -16.17 -7.40 -8.03
CA THR A 64 -15.82 -6.03 -8.43
C THR A 64 -16.25 -5.05 -7.36
N TRP A 65 -15.55 -3.92 -7.26
CA TRP A 65 -15.87 -2.82 -6.35
C TRP A 65 -15.83 -1.50 -7.10
N LEU A 66 -16.81 -0.67 -6.82
CA LEU A 66 -16.79 0.76 -7.10
C LEU A 66 -16.48 1.48 -5.80
N THR A 67 -15.40 2.26 -5.79
CA THR A 67 -15.02 3.07 -4.64
C THR A 67 -15.09 4.54 -5.01
N ILE A 68 -15.72 5.34 -4.16
CA ILE A 68 -15.79 6.80 -4.28
C ILE A 68 -15.12 7.39 -3.04
N LYS A 69 -14.05 8.15 -3.21
CA LYS A 69 -13.42 8.91 -2.13
C LYS A 69 -14.11 10.27 -2.01
N VAL A 70 -14.66 10.54 -0.84
CA VAL A 70 -15.28 11.83 -0.51
C VAL A 70 -14.25 12.70 0.20
N PRO A 71 -14.00 13.96 -0.25
CA PRO A 71 -13.02 14.86 0.36
C PRO A 71 -13.55 15.39 1.70
N ALA A 72 -13.21 14.70 2.78
CA ALA A 72 -13.51 15.10 4.15
C ALA A 72 -12.27 15.64 4.89
N GLY A 73 -11.09 15.36 4.38
CA GLY A 73 -9.81 15.86 4.87
C GLY A 73 -9.50 17.27 4.37
N LYS A 74 -8.33 17.76 4.75
CA LYS A 74 -7.81 19.07 4.34
C LYS A 74 -6.48 18.91 3.64
N ALA A 75 -6.36 19.47 2.45
CA ALA A 75 -5.12 19.44 1.67
C ALA A 75 -3.96 20.15 2.39
N ALA A 76 -4.23 21.28 3.05
CA ALA A 76 -3.23 22.04 3.81
C ALA A 76 -2.62 21.24 4.98
N ASP A 77 -3.38 20.32 5.54
CA ASP A 77 -2.96 19.46 6.67
C ASP A 77 -2.48 18.07 6.19
N LEU A 78 -2.45 17.82 4.88
CA LEU A 78 -2.19 16.52 4.24
C LEU A 78 -3.10 15.39 4.76
N THR A 79 -4.30 15.72 5.26
CA THR A 79 -5.29 14.74 5.70
C THR A 79 -6.24 14.33 4.58
N GLY A 80 -6.24 15.03 3.45
CA GLY A 80 -7.00 14.74 2.24
C GLY A 80 -6.47 15.46 1.02
N SER A 81 -6.94 15.10 -0.17
CA SER A 81 -6.54 15.72 -1.43
C SER A 81 -7.38 16.95 -1.80
N GLY A 82 -8.54 17.16 -1.18
CA GLY A 82 -9.52 18.18 -1.55
C GLY A 82 -10.43 17.79 -2.71
N ALA A 83 -10.24 16.63 -3.33
CA ALA A 83 -10.99 16.18 -4.50
C ALA A 83 -11.72 14.85 -4.31
N VAL A 84 -12.73 14.60 -5.15
CA VAL A 84 -13.42 13.31 -5.28
C VAL A 84 -12.63 12.44 -6.24
N ASP A 85 -12.28 11.22 -5.81
CA ASP A 85 -11.72 10.20 -6.69
C ASP A 85 -12.71 9.05 -6.88
N VAL A 86 -12.64 8.38 -8.01
CA VAL A 86 -13.47 7.22 -8.32
C VAL A 86 -12.59 6.08 -8.78
N ALA A 87 -12.71 4.93 -8.15
CA ALA A 87 -11.95 3.74 -8.51
C ALA A 87 -12.84 2.55 -8.83
N LEU A 88 -12.44 1.77 -9.82
CA LEU A 88 -13.01 0.48 -10.14
C LEU A 88 -11.97 -0.60 -9.91
N SER A 89 -12.36 -1.64 -9.18
CA SER A 89 -11.53 -2.79 -8.87
C SER A 89 -12.16 -4.08 -9.34
N LEU A 90 -11.35 -4.99 -9.85
CA LEU A 90 -11.73 -6.37 -10.15
C LEU A 90 -10.75 -7.28 -9.43
N ALA A 91 -11.26 -8.19 -8.59
CA ALA A 91 -10.44 -9.18 -7.92
C ALA A 91 -11.00 -10.58 -8.13
N GLY A 92 -10.12 -11.55 -8.15
CA GLY A 92 -10.49 -12.94 -8.31
C GLY A 92 -9.48 -13.89 -7.69
N GLU A 93 -9.99 -15.07 -7.38
CA GLU A 93 -9.19 -16.19 -6.90
C GLU A 93 -9.61 -17.48 -7.60
N ARG A 94 -8.68 -18.42 -7.71
CA ARG A 94 -8.93 -19.73 -8.29
C ARG A 94 -8.11 -20.81 -7.59
N HIS A 95 -8.79 -21.84 -7.11
CA HIS A 95 -8.17 -23.07 -6.64
C HIS A 95 -7.79 -23.93 -7.84
N LEU A 96 -6.51 -24.14 -8.06
CA LEU A 96 -5.99 -25.03 -9.10
C LEU A 96 -5.96 -26.48 -8.62
N SER A 97 -5.79 -26.70 -7.32
CA SER A 97 -5.80 -27.98 -6.64
C SER A 97 -6.02 -27.76 -5.13
N GLU A 98 -6.07 -28.83 -4.35
CA GLU A 98 -6.11 -28.75 -2.87
C GLU A 98 -4.89 -28.01 -2.26
N ARG A 99 -3.80 -27.90 -3.03
CA ARG A 99 -2.56 -27.29 -2.57
C ARG A 99 -2.28 -25.92 -3.15
N TRP A 100 -2.85 -25.56 -4.30
CA TRP A 100 -2.53 -24.35 -5.01
C TRP A 100 -3.75 -23.46 -5.24
N GLN A 101 -3.62 -22.22 -4.85
CA GLN A 101 -4.57 -21.15 -5.14
C GLN A 101 -3.84 -20.01 -5.85
N LEU A 102 -4.44 -19.51 -6.91
CA LEU A 102 -4.03 -18.26 -7.55
C LEU A 102 -4.99 -17.15 -7.14
N PHE A 103 -4.50 -15.94 -7.05
CA PHE A 103 -5.32 -14.75 -6.82
C PHE A 103 -4.75 -13.55 -7.58
N GLY A 104 -5.60 -12.57 -7.81
CA GLY A 104 -5.18 -11.35 -8.46
C GLY A 104 -6.21 -10.25 -8.31
N GLN A 105 -5.76 -9.01 -8.49
CA GLN A 105 -6.59 -7.82 -8.46
C GLN A 105 -6.04 -6.80 -9.45
N ALA A 106 -6.94 -6.12 -10.14
CA ALA A 106 -6.63 -4.97 -10.98
C ALA A 106 -7.49 -3.78 -10.51
N ASN A 107 -6.90 -2.62 -10.43
CA ASN A 107 -7.57 -1.39 -10.04
C ASN A 107 -7.24 -0.29 -11.05
N VAL A 108 -8.22 0.56 -11.33
CA VAL A 108 -8.03 1.84 -12.03
C VAL A 108 -8.80 2.91 -11.26
N ALA A 109 -8.15 4.03 -11.01
CA ALA A 109 -8.74 5.18 -10.35
C ALA A 109 -8.66 6.39 -11.28
N TRP A 110 -9.76 7.12 -11.42
CA TRP A 110 -9.76 8.50 -11.86
C TRP A 110 -9.59 9.39 -10.64
N LEU A 111 -8.60 10.26 -10.71
CA LEU A 111 -8.24 11.20 -9.64
C LEU A 111 -8.84 12.56 -10.00
N GLY A 112 -9.64 13.12 -9.10
CA GLY A 112 -10.18 14.48 -9.27
C GLY A 112 -9.10 15.54 -9.06
N ASP A 113 -9.35 16.75 -9.53
CA ASP A 113 -8.43 17.88 -9.42
C ASP A 113 -8.22 18.25 -7.93
N GLY A 114 -7.19 17.70 -7.32
CA GLY A 114 -6.85 17.91 -5.92
C GLY A 114 -6.05 19.19 -5.69
N ASP A 115 -6.03 19.64 -4.43
CA ASP A 115 -5.30 20.85 -4.04
C ASP A 115 -3.83 20.57 -3.68
N VAL A 116 -3.45 19.29 -3.52
CA VAL A 116 -2.08 18.89 -3.18
C VAL A 116 -1.29 18.66 -4.46
N LEU A 117 -0.31 19.55 -4.74
CA LEU A 117 0.53 19.48 -5.95
C LEU A 117 -0.30 19.34 -7.24
N ALA A 118 -1.35 20.16 -7.39
CA ALA A 118 -2.34 20.07 -8.46
C ALA A 118 -1.73 19.99 -9.88
N ASP A 119 -0.69 20.76 -10.15
CA ASP A 119 -0.02 20.78 -11.47
C ASP A 119 0.83 19.51 -11.74
N GLN A 120 1.10 18.70 -10.74
CA GLN A 120 1.87 17.45 -10.80
C GLN A 120 1.01 16.21 -10.64
N GLN A 121 -0.29 16.36 -10.40
CA GLN A 121 -1.19 15.24 -10.20
C GLN A 121 -1.51 14.57 -11.56
N GLN A 122 -1.50 13.23 -11.57
CA GLN A 122 -1.98 12.44 -12.70
C GLN A 122 -3.51 12.36 -12.66
N ASP A 123 -4.15 12.29 -13.83
CA ASP A 123 -5.61 12.12 -13.94
C ASP A 123 -6.05 10.70 -13.59
N PHE A 124 -5.15 9.71 -13.78
CA PHE A 124 -5.43 8.30 -13.56
C PHE A 124 -4.28 7.63 -12.83
N ALA A 125 -4.66 6.68 -11.98
CA ALA A 125 -3.73 5.74 -11.37
C ALA A 125 -4.22 4.32 -11.54
N GLY A 126 -3.31 3.36 -11.62
CA GLY A 126 -3.62 1.95 -11.74
C GLY A 126 -2.78 1.09 -10.82
N SER A 127 -3.31 -0.08 -10.45
CA SER A 127 -2.52 -1.11 -9.79
C SER A 127 -2.92 -2.49 -10.29
N LEU A 128 -1.94 -3.39 -10.30
CA LEU A 128 -2.11 -4.80 -10.63
C LEU A 128 -1.40 -5.64 -9.57
N LEU A 129 -2.12 -6.60 -9.01
CA LEU A 129 -1.61 -7.57 -8.07
C LEU A 129 -1.87 -8.97 -8.61
N ALA A 130 -0.87 -9.84 -8.55
CA ALA A 130 -1.02 -11.26 -8.84
C ALA A 130 -0.20 -12.08 -7.86
N GLY A 131 -0.74 -13.21 -7.41
CA GLY A 131 -0.04 -14.06 -6.47
C GLY A 131 -0.53 -15.49 -6.48
N ALA A 132 0.22 -16.33 -5.77
CA ALA A 132 -0.08 -17.73 -5.57
C ALA A 132 0.15 -18.11 -4.10
N THR A 133 -0.73 -18.94 -3.60
CA THR A 133 -0.62 -19.57 -2.29
C THR A 133 -0.42 -21.06 -2.48
N TRP A 134 0.54 -21.61 -1.76
CA TRP A 134 0.85 -23.03 -1.73
C TRP A 134 0.70 -23.60 -0.31
N ASN A 135 -0.24 -24.53 -0.13
CA ASN A 135 -0.36 -25.34 1.06
C ASN A 135 0.75 -26.40 1.08
N ALA A 136 1.95 -26.01 1.53
CA ALA A 136 3.15 -26.82 1.52
C ALA A 136 2.98 -28.07 2.41
N TRP A 137 2.42 -27.90 3.60
CA TRP A 137 2.05 -28.94 4.56
C TRP A 137 0.71 -28.62 5.21
N GLN A 138 0.15 -29.56 5.97
CA GLN A 138 -1.15 -29.39 6.65
C GLN A 138 -1.24 -28.12 7.51
N ARG A 139 -0.10 -27.58 7.96
CA ARG A 139 -0.02 -26.46 8.89
C ARG A 139 0.74 -25.25 8.33
N LEU A 140 1.38 -25.42 7.16
CA LEU A 140 2.18 -24.36 6.55
C LEU A 140 1.64 -23.99 5.18
N GLU A 141 1.28 -22.75 5.05
CA GLU A 141 0.87 -22.06 3.84
C GLU A 141 1.97 -21.05 3.46
N LEU A 142 2.40 -21.05 2.22
CA LEU A 142 3.36 -20.10 1.68
C LEU A 142 2.68 -19.30 0.57
N THR A 143 2.98 -18.00 0.53
CA THR A 143 2.41 -17.06 -0.45
C THR A 143 3.51 -16.28 -1.10
N ALA A 144 3.43 -16.13 -2.43
CA ALA A 144 4.22 -15.20 -3.22
C ALA A 144 3.28 -14.28 -3.99
N GLN A 145 3.58 -12.98 -4.01
CA GLN A 145 2.77 -11.94 -4.61
C GLN A 145 3.66 -10.91 -5.29
N LEU A 146 3.27 -10.49 -6.48
CA LEU A 146 3.83 -9.34 -7.19
C LEU A 146 2.76 -8.27 -7.29
N GLU A 147 3.12 -7.04 -6.97
CA GLU A 147 2.26 -5.87 -7.08
C GLU A 147 2.97 -4.80 -7.90
N ALA A 148 2.23 -4.18 -8.83
CA ALA A 148 2.70 -3.06 -9.63
C ALA A 148 1.70 -1.91 -9.49
N ASN A 149 2.21 -0.71 -9.22
CA ASN A 149 1.42 0.51 -9.04
C ASN A 149 1.98 1.61 -9.92
N THR A 150 1.10 2.38 -10.58
CA THR A 150 1.52 3.60 -11.27
C THR A 150 1.66 4.75 -10.28
N ALA A 151 2.51 5.71 -10.59
CA ALA A 151 2.61 6.96 -9.87
C ALA A 151 1.28 7.74 -9.88
N VAL A 152 1.00 8.45 -8.80
CA VAL A 152 -0.15 9.38 -8.69
C VAL A 152 0.26 10.84 -8.87
N LEU A 153 1.55 11.11 -8.79
CA LEU A 153 2.17 12.42 -9.02
C LEU A 153 3.28 12.26 -10.08
N ASP A 154 3.59 13.34 -10.78
CA ASP A 154 4.74 13.48 -11.67
C ASP A 154 5.51 14.73 -11.24
N THR A 155 6.36 14.61 -10.24
CA THR A 155 7.17 15.70 -9.71
C THR A 155 8.56 15.76 -10.35
N GLY A 156 8.91 14.78 -11.18
CA GLY A 156 10.23 14.63 -11.77
C GLY A 156 11.30 14.25 -10.76
N THR A 157 10.92 13.67 -9.62
CA THR A 157 11.83 13.13 -8.60
C THR A 157 11.75 11.62 -8.56
N ASP A 158 12.74 10.95 -7.98
CA ASP A 158 12.75 9.49 -7.85
C ASP A 158 11.71 8.98 -6.84
N LEU A 159 11.01 9.88 -6.11
CA LEU A 159 10.04 9.52 -5.07
C LEU A 159 8.62 9.27 -5.60
N ASP A 160 8.33 9.61 -6.84
CA ASP A 160 7.01 9.50 -7.47
C ASP A 160 6.98 8.55 -8.68
N GLY A 161 7.93 7.64 -8.75
CA GLY A 161 7.98 6.60 -9.79
C GLY A 161 6.89 5.53 -9.65
N ASP A 162 6.71 4.76 -10.72
CA ASP A 162 5.97 3.51 -10.66
C ASP A 162 6.68 2.55 -9.69
N ALA A 163 5.92 1.74 -8.96
CA ALA A 163 6.48 0.79 -8.00
C ALA A 163 6.16 -0.65 -8.40
N VAL A 164 7.13 -1.54 -8.23
CA VAL A 164 6.94 -2.99 -8.40
C VAL A 164 7.47 -3.71 -7.17
N VAL A 165 6.57 -4.28 -6.38
CA VAL A 165 6.88 -4.88 -5.08
C VAL A 165 6.68 -6.39 -5.14
N LEU A 166 7.72 -7.15 -4.77
CA LEU A 166 7.64 -8.60 -4.53
C LEU A 166 7.41 -8.84 -3.03
N SER A 167 6.37 -9.60 -2.70
CA SER A 167 6.11 -10.04 -1.34
C SER A 167 6.17 -11.56 -1.25
N LEU A 168 6.91 -12.06 -0.26
CA LEU A 168 6.98 -13.48 0.08
C LEU A 168 6.62 -13.66 1.54
N GLY A 169 5.78 -14.65 1.84
CA GLY A 169 5.34 -14.86 3.21
C GLY A 169 4.76 -16.23 3.43
N GLY A 170 4.27 -16.44 4.64
CA GLY A 170 3.60 -17.68 5.00
C GLY A 170 2.86 -17.59 6.32
N ARG A 171 2.08 -18.63 6.55
CA ARG A 171 1.30 -18.82 7.76
C ARG A 171 1.52 -20.21 8.30
N TYR A 172 1.91 -20.29 9.56
CA TYR A 172 1.98 -21.56 10.30
C TYR A 172 0.86 -21.64 11.32
N ARG A 173 0.07 -22.72 11.26
CA ARG A 173 -1.05 -22.99 12.20
C ARG A 173 -0.67 -24.11 13.14
N THR A 174 -0.92 -23.92 14.44
CA THR A 174 -0.73 -24.94 15.48
C THR A 174 -2.04 -25.67 15.78
N ASP A 175 -1.97 -26.86 16.37
CA ASP A 175 -3.14 -27.61 16.82
C ASP A 175 -3.88 -26.91 17.97
N SER A 176 -3.21 -26.05 18.72
CA SER A 176 -3.77 -25.26 19.82
C SER A 176 -4.50 -23.97 19.36
N GLY A 177 -4.75 -23.80 18.04
CA GLY A 177 -5.50 -22.68 17.49
C GLY A 177 -4.68 -21.40 17.30
N TRP A 178 -3.37 -21.44 17.47
CA TRP A 178 -2.50 -20.31 17.13
C TRP A 178 -2.15 -20.31 15.65
N ALA A 179 -2.04 -19.12 15.06
CA ALA A 179 -1.47 -18.91 13.75
C ALA A 179 -0.39 -17.83 13.82
N CYS A 180 0.77 -18.13 13.25
CA CYS A 180 1.89 -17.22 13.11
C CYS A 180 2.01 -16.84 11.63
N ASP A 181 1.92 -15.56 11.32
CA ASP A 181 2.16 -14.99 10.00
C ASP A 181 3.57 -14.42 9.97
N PHE A 182 4.27 -14.61 8.86
CA PHE A 182 5.59 -14.03 8.61
C PHE A 182 5.71 -13.68 7.13
N GLY A 183 6.47 -12.66 6.85
CA GLY A 183 6.70 -12.26 5.46
C GLY A 183 7.71 -11.14 5.36
N PHE A 184 8.15 -10.92 4.14
CA PHE A 184 8.89 -9.73 3.76
C PHE A 184 8.42 -9.27 2.37
N SER A 185 8.57 -8.00 2.11
CA SER A 185 8.42 -7.40 0.79
C SER A 185 9.66 -6.59 0.44
N GLU A 186 9.98 -6.59 -0.84
CA GLU A 186 11.11 -5.89 -1.43
C GLU A 186 10.63 -5.14 -2.68
N ASP A 187 11.05 -3.89 -2.79
CA ASP A 187 10.86 -3.12 -4.00
C ASP A 187 11.83 -3.59 -5.09
N LEU A 188 11.29 -3.99 -6.23
CA LEU A 188 12.08 -4.38 -7.40
C LEU A 188 12.45 -3.19 -8.29
N GLN A 189 11.80 -2.05 -8.09
CA GLN A 189 12.04 -0.79 -8.78
C GLN A 189 12.40 0.27 -7.74
N ILE A 190 13.68 0.41 -7.45
CA ILE A 190 14.33 0.97 -6.26
C ILE A 190 13.97 2.45 -5.91
N ASP A 191 13.06 3.10 -6.62
CA ASP A 191 12.93 4.56 -6.55
C ASP A 191 11.76 5.04 -5.68
N ALA A 192 10.68 4.26 -5.52
CA ALA A 192 9.41 4.77 -5.00
C ALA A 192 8.90 4.11 -3.70
N SER A 193 9.50 3.03 -3.21
CA SER A 193 9.03 2.34 -2.01
C SER A 193 10.18 1.88 -1.08
N PRO A 194 9.88 1.50 0.18
CA PRO A 194 10.91 1.00 1.10
C PRO A 194 11.61 -0.23 0.57
N ASP A 195 12.93 -0.30 0.62
CA ASP A 195 13.75 -1.39 0.12
C ASP A 195 13.30 -2.75 0.66
N ILE A 196 13.12 -2.88 1.96
CA ILE A 196 12.68 -4.14 2.60
C ILE A 196 11.72 -3.84 3.76
N VAL A 197 10.60 -4.56 3.80
CA VAL A 197 9.65 -4.55 4.92
C VAL A 197 9.46 -5.96 5.46
N PHE A 198 9.62 -6.15 6.77
CA PHE A 198 9.31 -7.42 7.45
C PHE A 198 7.99 -7.32 8.19
N VAL A 199 7.17 -8.38 8.07
CA VAL A 199 5.87 -8.48 8.73
C VAL A 199 5.82 -9.74 9.58
N PHE A 200 5.42 -9.57 10.86
CA PHE A 200 5.15 -10.67 11.77
C PHE A 200 3.80 -10.46 12.44
N GLY A 201 3.03 -11.53 12.53
CA GLY A 201 1.73 -11.52 13.19
C GLY A 201 1.48 -12.80 13.96
N VAL A 202 0.78 -12.70 15.10
CA VAL A 202 0.33 -13.85 15.87
C VAL A 202 -1.15 -13.68 16.15
N ARG A 203 -1.92 -14.72 15.86
CA ARG A 203 -3.37 -14.76 16.06
C ARG A 203 -3.76 -16.04 16.81
N ARG A 204 -4.84 -15.99 17.56
CA ARG A 204 -5.45 -17.15 18.21
C ARG A 204 -6.95 -17.17 17.91
N ALA A 205 -7.43 -18.30 17.43
CA ALA A 205 -8.87 -18.59 17.39
C ALA A 205 -9.31 -19.14 18.75
N PHE A 206 -10.43 -18.65 19.27
CA PHE A 206 -11.04 -19.09 20.53
C PHE A 206 -12.29 -19.92 20.25
#